data_33319a320395626d3b4f43da4c29059c
#
_entry.id   33319a320395626d3b4f43da4c29059c
#
_cell.length_a   1.000
_cell.length_b   1.000
_cell.length_c   1.000
_cell.angle_alpha   90.00
_cell.angle_beta   90.00
_cell.angle_gamma   90.00
#
_symmetry.space_group_name_H-M   'P 1'
#
loop_
_entity.id
_entity.type
_entity.pdbx_description
1 polymer ?
#
loop_
_entity_poly.entity_id
_entity_poly.type
_entity_poly.pdbx_seq_one_letter_code
_entity_poly.pdbx_strand_id
1 'polypeptide(L)'
;NYDDIKIIGGSTRMGEHFWKYDLPFYQFFRILKLESLTSEEIKNLLISWSQRLEIQELEEFVKTKPGQLEAIRILTDGMPRTLQFFVDLLINRPQQNGYAYIQKIMDMVTPLYQERLNSLLPIEQKIVLRLAFIWEAASIRDLVKPTKIESKLLSANLKKLSDNKIVDTISTGKKNHLYRLSERFFNMWLIVTQGNPMEKRKARWLTIFLENFYGQKEIKQIVKNHLEDLKSGW
;
A
#
# COMPACT_ATOMS: atom_id res chain seq x y z
N ASN A 1 29.54 16.22 32.19
CA ASN A 1 29.83 15.39 31.01
C ASN A 1 28.50 14.89 30.42
N TYR A 2 28.21 15.30 29.17
CA TYR A 2 27.01 14.90 28.46
C TYR A 2 27.23 13.74 27.49
N ASP A 3 28.36 13.03 27.63
CA ASP A 3 28.82 11.99 26.70
C ASP A 3 27.95 10.72 26.67
N ASP A 4 27.06 10.58 27.66
CA ASP A 4 26.17 9.42 27.80
C ASP A 4 24.74 9.63 27.26
N ILE A 5 24.42 10.80 26.70
CA ILE A 5 23.08 11.09 26.19
C ILE A 5 23.01 10.73 24.72
N LYS A 6 22.18 9.73 24.38
CA LYS A 6 21.83 9.37 23.00
C LYS A 6 20.40 9.80 22.71
N ILE A 7 20.21 10.61 21.68
CA ILE A 7 18.88 11.07 21.23
C ILE A 7 18.53 10.31 19.98
N ILE A 8 17.40 9.59 20.00
CA ILE A 8 16.82 8.90 18.85
C ILE A 8 15.46 9.49 18.58
N GLY A 9 15.25 10.02 17.38
CA GLY A 9 13.99 10.59 16.94
C GLY A 9 13.46 9.85 15.71
N GLY A 10 12.13 9.76 15.57
CA GLY A 10 11.47 9.26 14.39
C GLY A 10 10.59 10.34 13.75
N SER A 11 10.57 10.41 12.43
CA SER A 11 9.71 11.32 11.67
C SER A 11 9.33 10.70 10.33
N THR A 12 8.12 10.99 9.86
CA THR A 12 7.67 10.60 8.52
C THR A 12 8.24 11.51 7.42
N ARG A 13 8.76 12.67 7.79
CA ARG A 13 9.37 13.64 6.88
C ARG A 13 10.67 14.15 7.48
N MET A 14 11.67 14.31 6.63
CA MET A 14 12.89 15.01 7.03
C MET A 14 12.61 16.50 7.09
N GLY A 15 12.58 17.05 8.29
CA GLY A 15 12.38 18.49 8.53
C GLY A 15 13.54 19.31 7.93
N GLU A 16 13.25 20.52 7.48
CA GLU A 16 14.25 21.45 6.93
C GLU A 16 15.43 21.69 7.91
N HIS A 17 15.16 21.60 9.21
CA HIS A 17 16.14 21.77 10.28
C HIS A 17 17.33 20.81 10.23
N PHE A 18 17.22 19.69 9.52
CA PHE A 18 18.28 18.69 9.46
C PHE A 18 19.20 18.82 8.25
N TRP A 19 18.77 19.53 7.21
CA TRP A 19 19.53 19.63 5.95
C TRP A 19 19.76 21.05 5.44
N LYS A 20 19.11 22.08 6.02
CA LYS A 20 19.40 23.47 5.72
C LYS A 20 20.54 23.98 6.60
N TYR A 21 21.57 24.53 5.95
CA TYR A 21 22.81 25.00 6.56
C TYR A 21 22.62 26.06 7.68
N ASP A 22 21.61 26.88 7.56
CA ASP A 22 21.30 27.99 8.47
C ASP A 22 20.44 27.59 9.66
N LEU A 23 20.06 26.31 9.79
CA LEU A 23 19.19 25.84 10.87
C LEU A 23 19.95 25.05 11.94
N PRO A 24 19.46 25.09 13.22
CA PRO A 24 20.21 24.64 14.41
C PRO A 24 20.68 23.19 14.40
N PHE A 25 20.00 22.30 13.67
CA PHE A 25 20.30 20.87 13.66
C PHE A 25 20.95 20.37 12.36
N TYR A 26 21.52 21.30 11.57
CA TYR A 26 22.25 20.94 10.36
C TYR A 26 23.39 19.97 10.67
N GLN A 27 23.33 18.80 10.04
CA GLN A 27 24.32 17.70 10.24
C GLN A 27 24.50 17.20 11.69
N PHE A 28 23.62 17.60 12.63
CA PHE A 28 23.71 17.18 14.03
C PHE A 28 23.31 15.70 14.22
N PHE A 29 22.38 15.20 13.43
CA PHE A 29 21.89 13.82 13.53
C PHE A 29 22.38 12.95 12.38
N ARG A 30 22.71 11.69 12.70
CA ARG A 30 22.84 10.65 11.68
C ARG A 30 21.46 10.22 11.23
N ILE A 31 21.12 10.49 9.97
CA ILE A 31 19.83 10.14 9.39
C ILE A 31 19.87 8.70 8.92
N LEU A 32 18.96 7.88 9.45
CA LEU A 32 18.68 6.52 8.98
C LEU A 32 17.34 6.52 8.28
N LYS A 33 17.35 6.24 6.99
CA LYS A 33 16.13 6.10 6.20
C LYS A 33 15.64 4.65 6.30
N LEU A 34 14.43 4.45 6.79
CA LEU A 34 13.78 3.14 6.79
C LEU A 34 13.12 2.94 5.42
N GLU A 35 13.61 1.96 4.69
CA GLU A 35 13.05 1.54 3.41
C GLU A 35 11.99 0.45 3.63
N SER A 36 11.21 0.18 2.59
CA SER A 36 10.28 -0.95 2.56
C SER A 36 11.02 -2.29 2.69
N LEU A 37 10.43 -3.25 3.36
CA LEU A 37 11.02 -4.57 3.54
C LEU A 37 11.10 -5.35 2.22
N THR A 38 12.23 -5.95 1.98
CA THR A 38 12.46 -6.90 0.90
C THR A 38 11.77 -8.24 1.18
N SER A 39 11.64 -9.11 0.18
CA SER A 39 11.09 -10.47 0.36
C SER A 39 11.84 -11.26 1.44
N GLU A 40 13.16 -11.13 1.50
CA GLU A 40 13.98 -11.84 2.49
C GLU A 40 13.78 -11.27 3.90
N GLU A 41 13.72 -9.95 4.05
CA GLU A 41 13.44 -9.31 5.34
C GLU A 41 12.04 -9.65 5.85
N ILE A 42 11.03 -9.76 4.96
CA ILE A 42 9.68 -10.20 5.33
C ILE A 42 9.70 -11.65 5.82
N LYS A 43 10.40 -12.55 5.13
CA LYS A 43 10.57 -13.94 5.60
C LYS A 43 11.17 -13.99 6.99
N ASN A 44 12.28 -13.29 7.20
CA ASN A 44 12.98 -13.25 8.49
C ASN A 44 12.09 -12.67 9.60
N LEU A 45 11.31 -11.63 9.27
CA LEU A 45 10.35 -11.03 10.19
C LEU A 45 9.25 -12.03 10.58
N LEU A 46 8.64 -12.73 9.61
CA LEU A 46 7.60 -13.73 9.87
C LEU A 46 8.12 -14.93 10.69
N ILE A 47 9.33 -15.39 10.40
CA ILE A 47 9.99 -16.44 11.19
C ILE A 47 10.23 -15.96 12.63
N SER A 48 10.73 -14.73 12.79
CA SER A 48 10.92 -14.13 14.12
C SER A 48 9.61 -14.01 14.89
N TRP A 49 8.52 -13.61 14.23
CA TRP A 49 7.19 -13.55 14.84
C TRP A 49 6.65 -14.93 15.19
N SER A 50 6.84 -15.93 14.31
CA SER A 50 6.50 -17.33 14.59
C SER A 50 7.12 -17.81 15.90
N GLN A 51 8.41 -17.56 16.09
CA GLN A 51 9.15 -17.95 17.28
C GLN A 51 8.73 -17.18 18.54
N ARG A 52 8.51 -15.85 18.41
CA ARG A 52 8.17 -14.98 19.57
C ARG A 52 6.73 -15.13 20.03
N LEU A 53 5.81 -15.44 19.12
CA LEU A 53 4.38 -15.57 19.39
C LEU A 53 3.93 -17.03 19.47
N GLU A 54 4.89 -17.97 19.30
CA GLU A 54 4.63 -19.42 19.28
C GLU A 54 3.61 -19.86 18.22
N ILE A 55 3.62 -19.20 17.05
CA ILE A 55 2.69 -19.42 15.95
C ILE A 55 3.39 -20.20 14.84
N GLN A 56 3.33 -21.52 14.88
CA GLN A 56 4.00 -22.42 13.94
C GLN A 56 3.51 -22.25 12.49
N GLU A 57 2.25 -21.86 12.30
CA GLU A 57 1.62 -21.64 11.01
C GLU A 57 2.34 -20.58 10.16
N LEU A 58 2.97 -19.58 10.78
CA LEU A 58 3.74 -18.55 10.06
C LEU A 58 5.01 -19.12 9.43
N GLU A 59 5.71 -19.97 10.14
CA GLU A 59 6.93 -20.62 9.64
C GLU A 59 6.59 -21.60 8.52
N GLU A 60 5.52 -22.39 8.68
CA GLU A 60 5.00 -23.28 7.65
C GLU A 60 4.58 -22.49 6.40
N PHE A 61 3.87 -21.37 6.57
CA PHE A 61 3.46 -20.49 5.48
C PHE A 61 4.67 -19.98 4.66
N VAL A 62 5.71 -19.49 5.33
CA VAL A 62 6.92 -19.00 4.68
C VAL A 62 7.61 -20.09 3.86
N LYS A 63 7.63 -21.35 4.36
CA LYS A 63 8.26 -22.48 3.70
C LYS A 63 7.44 -23.02 2.52
N THR A 64 6.13 -23.09 2.67
CA THR A 64 5.26 -23.81 1.72
C THR A 64 4.59 -22.90 0.67
N LYS A 65 4.49 -21.59 0.93
CA LYS A 65 3.71 -20.66 0.11
C LYS A 65 4.47 -19.40 -0.34
N PRO A 66 5.64 -19.54 -0.97
CA PRO A 66 6.47 -18.38 -1.35
C PRO A 66 5.76 -17.43 -2.33
N GLY A 67 4.90 -17.93 -3.22
CA GLY A 67 4.12 -17.09 -4.14
C GLY A 67 3.11 -16.19 -3.41
N GLN A 68 2.47 -16.71 -2.36
CA GLN A 68 1.54 -15.91 -1.53
C GLN A 68 2.30 -14.86 -0.72
N LEU A 69 3.48 -15.20 -0.22
CA LEU A 69 4.35 -14.25 0.48
C LEU A 69 4.75 -13.08 -0.44
N GLU A 70 5.11 -13.38 -1.68
CA GLU A 70 5.45 -12.35 -2.66
C GLU A 70 4.23 -11.49 -3.03
N ALA A 71 3.04 -12.08 -3.15
CA ALA A 71 1.80 -11.34 -3.36
C ALA A 71 1.53 -10.37 -2.19
N ILE A 72 1.71 -10.81 -0.94
CA ILE A 72 1.61 -9.95 0.25
C ILE A 72 2.63 -8.81 0.16
N ARG A 73 3.89 -9.09 -0.16
CA ARG A 73 4.93 -8.08 -0.31
C ARG A 73 4.54 -7.00 -1.34
N ILE A 74 4.07 -7.42 -2.50
CA ILE A 74 3.64 -6.51 -3.57
C ILE A 74 2.46 -5.64 -3.11
N LEU A 75 1.47 -6.23 -2.42
CA LEU A 75 0.29 -5.51 -1.96
C LEU A 75 0.57 -4.54 -0.82
N THR A 76 1.49 -4.91 0.07
CA THR A 76 1.88 -4.10 1.23
C THR A 76 3.01 -3.12 0.90
N ASP A 77 3.61 -3.20 -0.30
CA ASP A 77 4.88 -2.53 -0.65
C ASP A 77 5.98 -2.79 0.40
N GLY A 78 5.93 -3.94 1.08
CA GLY A 78 6.86 -4.26 2.16
C GLY A 78 6.73 -3.37 3.40
N MET A 79 5.62 -2.67 3.58
CA MET A 79 5.38 -1.82 4.75
C MET A 79 5.03 -2.66 5.98
N PRO A 80 5.81 -2.60 7.09
CA PRO A 80 5.59 -3.46 8.26
C PRO A 80 4.18 -3.35 8.85
N ARG A 81 3.61 -2.14 8.87
CA ARG A 81 2.28 -1.89 9.40
C ARG A 81 1.17 -2.60 8.61
N THR A 82 1.23 -2.53 7.28
CA THR A 82 0.26 -3.20 6.42
C THR A 82 0.50 -4.71 6.37
N LEU A 83 1.77 -5.13 6.46
CA LEU A 83 2.12 -6.55 6.59
C LEU A 83 1.47 -7.20 7.82
N GLN A 84 1.42 -6.50 8.97
CA GLN A 84 0.79 -7.01 10.18
C GLN A 84 -0.67 -7.39 9.97
N PHE A 85 -1.45 -6.63 9.20
CA PHE A 85 -2.85 -6.98 8.89
C PHE A 85 -2.96 -8.31 8.13
N PHE A 86 -2.02 -8.58 7.21
CA PHE A 86 -2.00 -9.86 6.49
C PHE A 86 -1.54 -11.02 7.37
N VAL A 87 -0.67 -10.76 8.34
CA VAL A 87 -0.25 -11.77 9.32
C VAL A 87 -1.42 -12.16 10.23
N ASP A 88 -2.17 -11.18 10.71
CA ASP A 88 -3.39 -11.45 11.49
C ASP A 88 -4.39 -12.30 10.68
N LEU A 89 -4.44 -12.12 9.37
CA LEU A 89 -5.21 -12.94 8.44
C LEU A 89 -4.71 -14.39 8.38
N LEU A 90 -3.42 -14.57 8.28
CA LEU A 90 -2.83 -15.91 8.19
C LEU A 90 -3.05 -16.71 9.47
N ILE A 91 -2.99 -16.03 10.62
CA ILE A 91 -3.18 -16.64 11.95
C ILE A 91 -4.65 -16.99 12.20
N ASN A 92 -5.55 -16.05 11.96
CA ASN A 92 -6.95 -16.16 12.32
C ASN A 92 -7.81 -16.85 11.27
N ARG A 93 -7.22 -17.42 10.20
CA ARG A 93 -7.87 -18.08 9.06
C ARG A 93 -9.41 -18.11 9.17
N PRO A 94 -10.11 -17.12 8.65
CA PRO A 94 -11.56 -17.21 8.58
C PRO A 94 -11.92 -18.35 7.61
N GLN A 95 -12.62 -19.35 8.09
CA GLN A 95 -13.09 -20.48 7.28
C GLN A 95 -14.10 -20.03 6.18
N GLN A 96 -14.43 -18.76 6.10
CA GLN A 96 -15.46 -18.22 5.24
C GLN A 96 -14.98 -16.93 4.54
N ASN A 97 -14.95 -17.01 3.19
CA ASN A 97 -14.95 -15.86 2.29
C ASN A 97 -13.79 -14.84 2.43
N GLY A 98 -12.72 -15.05 1.64
CA GLY A 98 -11.57 -14.13 1.59
C GLY A 98 -11.93 -12.68 1.24
N TYR A 99 -13.03 -12.45 0.50
CA TYR A 99 -13.54 -11.11 0.23
C TYR A 99 -14.01 -10.40 1.50
N ALA A 100 -14.80 -11.07 2.33
CA ALA A 100 -15.27 -10.52 3.61
C ALA A 100 -14.11 -10.16 4.54
N TYR A 101 -13.02 -10.90 4.44
CA TYR A 101 -11.84 -10.61 5.23
C TYR A 101 -11.04 -9.41 4.70
N ILE A 102 -10.85 -9.28 3.40
CA ILE A 102 -10.28 -8.06 2.80
C ILE A 102 -11.11 -6.85 3.18
N GLN A 103 -12.44 -6.98 3.16
CA GLN A 103 -13.37 -5.94 3.62
C GLN A 103 -13.06 -5.55 5.07
N LYS A 104 -12.93 -6.53 5.97
CA LYS A 104 -12.60 -6.28 7.38
C LYS A 104 -11.25 -5.55 7.55
N ILE A 105 -10.23 -5.94 6.79
CA ILE A 105 -8.95 -5.21 6.80
C ILE A 105 -9.14 -3.78 6.29
N MET A 106 -9.89 -3.60 5.20
CA MET A 106 -10.17 -2.26 4.66
C MET A 106 -10.89 -1.39 5.69
N ASP A 107 -11.84 -1.94 6.44
CA ASP A 107 -12.53 -1.23 7.52
C ASP A 107 -11.57 -0.82 8.64
N MET A 108 -10.65 -1.70 9.03
CA MET A 108 -9.63 -1.43 10.05
C MET A 108 -8.66 -0.31 9.66
N VAL A 109 -8.29 -0.20 8.38
CA VAL A 109 -7.36 0.82 7.89
C VAL A 109 -8.04 2.12 7.48
N THR A 110 -9.37 2.11 7.36
CA THR A 110 -10.17 3.26 6.92
C THR A 110 -9.88 4.54 7.70
N PRO A 111 -9.83 4.56 9.05
CA PRO A 111 -9.53 5.80 9.78
C PRO A 111 -8.20 6.43 9.35
N LEU A 112 -7.16 5.62 9.19
CA LEU A 112 -5.83 6.07 8.78
C LEU A 112 -5.82 6.66 7.37
N TYR A 113 -6.41 5.95 6.42
CA TYR A 113 -6.38 6.36 5.01
C TYR A 113 -7.36 7.48 4.70
N GLN A 114 -8.47 7.55 5.44
CA GLN A 114 -9.41 8.66 5.35
C GLN A 114 -8.76 9.96 5.86
N GLU A 115 -8.05 9.92 6.98
CA GLU A 115 -7.29 11.06 7.49
C GLU A 115 -6.22 11.50 6.47
N ARG A 116 -5.48 10.54 5.91
CA ARG A 116 -4.48 10.82 4.88
C ARG A 116 -5.09 11.49 3.64
N LEU A 117 -6.24 11.00 3.17
CA LEU A 117 -6.95 11.60 2.04
C LEU A 117 -7.46 13.00 2.39
N ASN A 118 -8.05 13.19 3.56
CA ASN A 118 -8.61 14.46 4.02
C ASN A 118 -7.53 15.53 4.27
N SER A 119 -6.29 15.13 4.54
CA SER A 119 -5.16 16.07 4.69
C SER A 119 -4.69 16.68 3.37
N LEU A 120 -5.16 16.16 2.23
CA LEU A 120 -4.81 16.65 0.90
C LEU A 120 -5.75 17.78 0.46
N LEU A 121 -5.24 18.72 -0.33
CA LEU A 121 -6.07 19.71 -1.00
C LEU A 121 -7.03 19.04 -1.99
N PRO A 122 -8.20 19.63 -2.29
CA PRO A 122 -9.18 19.03 -3.21
C PRO A 122 -8.61 18.67 -4.58
N ILE A 123 -7.67 19.47 -5.09
CA ILE A 123 -6.98 19.21 -6.36
C ILE A 123 -6.04 17.99 -6.24
N GLU A 124 -5.35 17.85 -5.12
CA GLU A 124 -4.45 16.73 -4.83
C GLU A 124 -5.26 15.43 -4.65
N GLN A 125 -6.40 15.49 -3.93
CA GLN A 125 -7.31 14.35 -3.80
C GLN A 125 -7.79 13.85 -5.18
N LYS A 126 -8.15 14.76 -6.07
CA LYS A 126 -8.58 14.43 -7.43
C LYS A 126 -7.49 13.71 -8.23
N ILE A 127 -6.24 14.15 -8.09
CA ILE A 127 -5.08 13.53 -8.73
C ILE A 127 -4.85 12.13 -8.16
N VAL A 128 -4.83 12.00 -6.83
CA VAL A 128 -4.63 10.74 -6.11
C VAL A 128 -5.69 9.72 -6.46
N LEU A 129 -6.97 10.10 -6.45
CA LEU A 129 -8.08 9.24 -6.87
C LEU A 129 -7.92 8.76 -8.31
N ARG A 130 -7.50 9.65 -9.22
CA ARG A 130 -7.34 9.27 -10.61
C ARG A 130 -6.16 8.32 -10.82
N LEU A 131 -5.05 8.53 -10.12
CA LEU A 131 -3.92 7.59 -10.11
C LEU A 131 -4.35 6.22 -9.56
N ALA A 132 -5.16 6.21 -8.49
CA ALA A 132 -5.69 4.97 -7.93
C ALA A 132 -6.49 4.17 -8.96
N PHE A 133 -7.37 4.82 -9.71
CA PHE A 133 -8.23 4.15 -10.70
C PHE A 133 -7.50 3.71 -11.97
N ILE A 134 -6.36 4.31 -12.30
CA ILE A 134 -5.49 3.83 -13.37
C ILE A 134 -4.73 2.58 -12.92
N TRP A 135 -4.39 2.48 -11.64
CA TRP A 135 -3.61 1.43 -11.00
C TRP A 135 -2.14 1.38 -11.42
N GLU A 136 -1.89 1.43 -12.73
CA GLU A 136 -0.54 1.46 -13.29
C GLU A 136 0.07 2.87 -13.21
N ALA A 137 1.37 2.95 -13.43
CA ALA A 137 2.04 4.24 -13.52
C ALA A 137 1.55 5.04 -14.75
N ALA A 138 1.18 6.30 -14.53
CA ALA A 138 0.58 7.17 -15.54
C ALA A 138 1.47 8.39 -15.82
N SER A 139 1.47 8.86 -17.07
CA SER A 139 2.09 10.12 -17.45
C SER A 139 1.17 11.32 -17.15
N ILE A 140 1.75 12.52 -17.15
CA ILE A 140 0.95 13.75 -17.04
C ILE A 140 -0.13 13.79 -18.12
N ARG A 141 0.19 13.36 -19.35
CA ARG A 141 -0.76 13.32 -20.46
C ARG A 141 -1.98 12.46 -20.17
N ASP A 142 -1.77 11.30 -19.54
CA ASP A 142 -2.85 10.38 -19.19
C ASP A 142 -3.75 10.93 -18.08
N LEU A 143 -3.25 11.86 -17.28
CA LEU A 143 -3.96 12.47 -16.17
C LEU A 143 -4.72 13.75 -16.56
N VAL A 144 -4.23 14.52 -17.53
CA VAL A 144 -4.85 15.80 -17.93
C VAL A 144 -6.32 15.63 -18.33
N LYS A 145 -6.61 14.72 -19.27
CA LYS A 145 -7.96 14.51 -19.78
C LYS A 145 -8.97 14.09 -18.69
N PRO A 146 -8.68 13.07 -17.88
CA PRO A 146 -9.63 12.62 -16.86
C PRO A 146 -9.73 13.53 -15.64
N THR A 147 -8.67 14.28 -15.32
CA THR A 147 -8.69 15.22 -14.18
C THR A 147 -9.25 16.59 -14.59
N LYS A 148 -9.20 16.95 -15.85
CA LYS A 148 -9.48 18.31 -16.37
C LYS A 148 -8.60 19.37 -15.68
N ILE A 149 -7.37 19.01 -15.33
CA ILE A 149 -6.36 19.90 -14.73
C ILE A 149 -5.30 20.20 -15.79
N GLU A 150 -4.90 21.45 -15.92
CA GLU A 150 -3.85 21.85 -16.85
C GLU A 150 -2.51 21.18 -16.51
N SER A 151 -1.72 20.84 -17.55
CA SER A 151 -0.45 20.11 -17.40
C SER A 151 0.52 20.80 -16.44
N LYS A 152 0.63 22.12 -16.44
CA LYS A 152 1.53 22.88 -15.56
C LYS A 152 1.12 22.73 -14.10
N LEU A 153 -0.16 22.91 -13.81
CA LEU A 153 -0.71 22.78 -12.45
C LEU A 153 -0.64 21.33 -11.95
N LEU A 154 -0.91 20.38 -12.86
CA LEU A 154 -0.81 18.94 -12.58
C LEU A 154 0.63 18.55 -12.22
N SER A 155 1.62 19.02 -12.99
CA SER A 155 3.04 18.78 -12.73
C SER A 155 3.48 19.31 -11.36
N ALA A 156 3.05 20.54 -11.01
CA ALA A 156 3.37 21.14 -9.72
C ALA A 156 2.79 20.33 -8.54
N ASN A 157 1.53 19.90 -8.65
CA ASN A 157 0.88 19.09 -7.60
C ASN A 157 1.48 17.68 -7.52
N LEU A 158 1.81 17.04 -8.63
CA LEU A 158 2.47 15.73 -8.65
C LEU A 158 3.85 15.80 -7.98
N LYS A 159 4.62 16.87 -8.24
CA LYS A 159 5.89 17.09 -7.52
C LYS A 159 5.65 17.19 -6.02
N LYS A 160 4.71 18.01 -5.57
CA LYS A 160 4.37 18.16 -4.15
C LYS A 160 3.92 16.84 -3.52
N LEU A 161 3.08 16.06 -4.23
CA LEU A 161 2.65 14.72 -3.78
C LEU A 161 3.82 13.74 -3.70
N SER A 162 4.79 13.84 -4.61
CA SER A 162 6.02 13.03 -4.59
C SER A 162 6.94 13.42 -3.43
N ASP A 163 7.14 14.73 -3.20
CA ASP A 163 7.91 15.22 -2.04
C ASP A 163 7.29 14.76 -0.71
N ASN A 164 5.96 14.64 -0.66
CA ASN A 164 5.20 14.13 0.48
C ASN A 164 5.10 12.59 0.54
N LYS A 165 5.77 11.86 -0.35
CA LYS A 165 5.77 10.38 -0.39
C LYS A 165 4.37 9.75 -0.56
N ILE A 166 3.46 10.44 -1.24
CA ILE A 166 2.13 9.92 -1.59
C ILE A 166 2.17 9.32 -2.99
N VAL A 167 3.01 9.90 -3.85
CA VAL A 167 3.19 9.48 -5.24
C VAL A 167 4.66 9.17 -5.50
N ASP A 168 4.95 8.07 -6.16
CA ASP A 168 6.28 7.74 -6.69
C ASP A 168 6.43 8.32 -8.08
N THR A 169 7.63 8.83 -8.35
CA THR A 169 8.05 9.27 -9.68
C THR A 169 8.98 8.22 -10.28
N ILE A 170 8.58 7.61 -11.37
CA ILE A 170 9.34 6.60 -12.09
C ILE A 170 9.98 7.26 -13.31
N SER A 171 11.32 7.28 -13.34
CA SER A 171 12.07 7.77 -14.50
C SER A 171 12.10 6.69 -15.59
N THR A 172 11.73 7.06 -16.82
CA THR A 172 11.76 6.15 -17.98
C THR A 172 13.04 6.26 -18.81
N GLY A 173 14.09 6.93 -18.27
CA GLY A 173 15.33 7.22 -19.03
C GLY A 173 15.17 8.29 -20.12
N LYS A 174 13.95 8.80 -20.37
CA LYS A 174 13.60 9.91 -21.25
C LYS A 174 13.09 11.07 -20.40
N LYS A 175 12.88 12.24 -21.01
CA LYS A 175 12.34 13.45 -20.32
C LYS A 175 10.95 13.25 -19.67
N ASN A 176 10.30 12.12 -19.90
CA ASN A 176 8.96 11.83 -19.37
C ASN A 176 9.06 11.02 -18.08
N HIS A 177 8.34 11.48 -17.06
CA HIS A 177 8.15 10.76 -15.81
C HIS A 177 6.78 10.08 -15.80
N LEU A 178 6.73 8.91 -15.18
CA LEU A 178 5.49 8.23 -14.83
C LEU A 178 5.26 8.35 -13.33
N TYR A 179 4.01 8.42 -12.95
CA TYR A 179 3.56 8.63 -11.57
C TYR A 179 2.61 7.53 -11.15
N ARG A 180 2.79 7.00 -9.95
CA ARG A 180 1.87 6.05 -9.32
C ARG A 180 1.74 6.35 -7.84
N LEU A 181 0.73 5.82 -7.17
CA LEU A 181 0.67 5.88 -5.71
C LEU A 181 1.81 5.08 -5.11
N SER A 182 2.46 5.65 -4.09
CA SER A 182 3.61 5.03 -3.43
C SER A 182 3.22 3.78 -2.65
N GLU A 183 1.99 3.73 -2.13
CA GLU A 183 1.50 2.62 -1.32
C GLU A 183 0.35 1.90 -2.02
N ARG A 184 0.57 0.64 -2.41
CA ARG A 184 -0.43 -0.17 -3.11
C ARG A 184 -1.66 -0.48 -2.26
N PHE A 185 -1.48 -0.62 -0.96
CA PHE A 185 -2.61 -0.87 -0.08
C PHE A 185 -3.52 0.35 0.08
N PHE A 186 -2.95 1.56 0.12
CA PHE A 186 -3.72 2.80 0.04
C PHE A 186 -4.46 2.91 -1.31
N ASN A 187 -3.80 2.52 -2.40
CA ASN A 187 -4.42 2.46 -3.73
C ASN A 187 -5.65 1.54 -3.72
N MET A 188 -5.52 0.32 -3.18
CA MET A 188 -6.62 -0.63 -3.03
C MET A 188 -7.78 -0.04 -2.24
N TRP A 189 -7.46 0.57 -1.09
CA TRP A 189 -8.46 1.20 -0.24
C TRP A 189 -9.25 2.28 -0.99
N LEU A 190 -8.57 3.14 -1.75
CA LEU A 190 -9.22 4.16 -2.58
C LEU A 190 -10.18 3.56 -3.61
N ILE A 191 -9.78 2.49 -4.29
CA ILE A 191 -10.64 1.82 -5.27
C ILE A 191 -11.87 1.21 -4.60
N VAL A 192 -11.68 0.54 -3.47
CA VAL A 192 -12.78 -0.14 -2.75
C VAL A 192 -13.77 0.86 -2.15
N THR A 193 -13.27 1.96 -1.56
CA THR A 193 -14.12 2.92 -0.85
C THR A 193 -14.65 4.02 -1.75
N GLN A 194 -13.85 4.55 -2.67
CA GLN A 194 -14.17 5.72 -3.49
C GLN A 194 -14.50 5.39 -4.95
N GLY A 195 -14.22 4.16 -5.39
CA GLY A 195 -14.48 3.72 -6.76
C GLY A 195 -15.96 3.49 -7.04
N ASN A 196 -16.38 3.81 -8.26
CA ASN A 196 -17.71 3.39 -8.75
C ASN A 196 -17.73 1.87 -9.07
N PRO A 197 -18.90 1.26 -9.30
CA PRO A 197 -18.99 -0.18 -9.59
C PRO A 197 -18.13 -0.66 -10.76
N MET A 198 -17.93 0.18 -11.80
CA MET A 198 -17.07 -0.17 -12.93
C MET A 198 -15.59 -0.17 -12.56
N GLU A 199 -15.16 0.78 -11.74
CA GLU A 199 -13.78 0.88 -11.27
C GLU A 199 -13.46 -0.27 -10.30
N LYS A 200 -14.39 -0.61 -9.43
CA LYS A 200 -14.28 -1.78 -8.55
C LYS A 200 -14.16 -3.10 -9.34
N ARG A 201 -14.89 -3.26 -10.43
CA ARG A 201 -14.78 -4.44 -11.32
C ARG A 201 -13.43 -4.47 -12.08
N LYS A 202 -12.87 -3.31 -12.40
CA LYS A 202 -11.55 -3.20 -13.04
C LYS A 202 -10.39 -3.45 -12.07
N ALA A 203 -10.68 -3.64 -10.80
CA ALA A 203 -9.67 -3.94 -9.79
C ALA A 203 -9.05 -5.33 -10.04
N ARG A 204 -8.32 -5.42 -11.13
CA ARG A 204 -7.57 -6.60 -11.60
C ARG A 204 -6.64 -7.15 -10.52
N TRP A 205 -6.18 -6.30 -9.62
CA TRP A 205 -5.38 -6.69 -8.48
C TRP A 205 -6.12 -7.67 -7.54
N LEU A 206 -7.42 -7.52 -7.36
CA LEU A 206 -8.20 -8.44 -6.53
C LEU A 206 -8.20 -9.85 -7.14
N THR A 207 -8.33 -9.94 -8.47
CA THR A 207 -8.23 -11.21 -9.18
C THR A 207 -6.84 -11.82 -8.99
N ILE A 208 -5.78 -11.05 -9.21
CA ILE A 208 -4.39 -11.51 -9.04
C ILE A 208 -4.13 -11.93 -7.59
N PHE A 209 -4.61 -11.16 -6.62
CA PHE A 209 -4.51 -11.51 -5.21
C PHE A 209 -5.23 -12.83 -4.91
N LEU A 210 -6.49 -12.95 -5.32
CA LEU A 210 -7.28 -14.16 -5.11
C LEU A 210 -6.64 -15.39 -5.80
N GLU A 211 -6.15 -15.25 -7.03
CA GLU A 211 -5.46 -16.32 -7.75
C GLU A 211 -4.18 -16.81 -7.04
N ASN A 212 -3.46 -15.90 -6.38
CA ASN A 212 -2.23 -16.25 -5.68
C ASN A 212 -2.47 -16.66 -4.22
N PHE A 213 -3.55 -16.17 -3.60
CA PHE A 213 -3.89 -16.44 -2.21
C PHE A 213 -4.74 -17.69 -2.04
N TYR A 214 -5.65 -17.94 -2.96
CA TYR A 214 -6.51 -19.12 -2.99
C TYR A 214 -6.07 -20.03 -4.13
N GLY A 215 -5.93 -21.33 -3.84
CA GLY A 215 -5.71 -22.32 -4.89
C GLY A 215 -6.88 -22.33 -5.89
N GLN A 216 -6.64 -22.77 -7.14
CA GLN A 216 -7.69 -22.79 -8.18
C GLN A 216 -8.98 -23.53 -7.75
N LYS A 217 -8.87 -24.55 -6.89
CA LYS A 217 -10.04 -25.27 -6.35
C LYS A 217 -10.86 -24.40 -5.39
N GLU A 218 -10.19 -23.63 -4.54
CA GLU A 218 -10.84 -22.72 -3.60
C GLU A 218 -11.54 -21.58 -4.32
N ILE A 219 -10.92 -20.98 -5.36
CA ILE A 219 -11.53 -19.95 -6.19
C ILE A 219 -12.80 -20.47 -6.88
N LYS A 220 -12.74 -21.68 -7.46
CA LYS A 220 -13.92 -22.30 -8.09
C LYS A 220 -15.08 -22.48 -7.10
N GLN A 221 -14.78 -22.85 -5.86
CA GLN A 221 -15.80 -23.00 -4.82
C GLN A 221 -16.38 -21.65 -4.41
N ILE A 222 -15.56 -20.62 -4.24
CA ILE A 222 -16.00 -19.26 -3.92
C ILE A 222 -16.91 -18.70 -5.02
N VAL A 223 -16.52 -18.86 -6.29
CA VAL A 223 -17.33 -18.43 -7.44
C VAL A 223 -18.66 -19.18 -7.49
N LYS A 224 -18.64 -20.49 -7.23
CA LYS A 224 -19.86 -21.32 -7.22
C LYS A 224 -20.82 -20.86 -6.11
N ASN A 225 -20.33 -20.69 -4.90
CA ASN A 225 -21.13 -20.20 -3.77
C ASN A 225 -21.75 -18.84 -4.08
N HIS A 226 -20.97 -17.92 -4.65
CA HIS A 226 -21.46 -16.58 -5.01
C HIS A 226 -22.50 -16.59 -6.13
N LEU A 227 -22.39 -17.53 -7.08
CA LEU A 227 -23.41 -17.74 -8.11
C LEU A 227 -24.71 -18.36 -7.54
N GLU A 228 -24.59 -19.21 -6.54
CA GLU A 228 -25.74 -19.79 -5.83
C GLU A 228 -26.46 -18.71 -5.00
N ASP A 229 -25.72 -17.84 -4.30
CA ASP A 229 -26.28 -16.71 -3.55
C ASP A 229 -27.01 -15.72 -4.48
N LEU A 230 -26.44 -15.40 -5.64
CA LEU A 230 -27.07 -14.55 -6.65
C LEU A 230 -28.35 -15.17 -7.24
N LYS A 231 -28.45 -16.50 -7.34
CA LYS A 231 -29.64 -17.21 -7.81
C LYS A 231 -30.70 -17.30 -6.73
N SER A 232 -30.35 -17.28 -5.46
CA SER A 232 -31.26 -17.32 -4.33
C SER A 232 -31.90 -15.97 -3.96
N GLY A 233 -31.57 -14.90 -4.70
CA GLY A 233 -32.30 -13.63 -4.62
C GLY A 233 -31.74 -12.61 -3.64
N TRP A 234 -30.47 -12.61 -3.48
CA TRP A 234 -29.74 -11.48 -2.84
C TRP A 234 -29.12 -10.56 -3.88
#